data_a66debc888aab34031b03f52fe7ea4a8
#
_entry.id   a66debc888aab34031b03f52fe7ea4a8
#
_cell.length_a   1.000
_cell.length_b   1.000
_cell.length_c   1.000
_cell.angle_alpha   90.00
_cell.angle_beta   90.00
_cell.angle_gamma   90.00
#
_symmetry.space_group_name_H-M   'P 1'
#
loop_
_entity.id
_entity.type
_entity.pdbx_description
1 polymer ?
#
loop_
_entity_poly.entity_id
_entity_poly.type
_entity_poly.pdbx_seq_one_letter_code
_entity_poly.pdbx_strand_id
1 'polypeptide(L)'
;MIAEGKIPSTKVYEDDSVLAFRDINPQAPVHVLVIPKAHVASCDEITAENSDLVKKIFEAIPKVAAAEGLTNGYRVITNVGEDGCQSVKHMHFHVVGGCKLAEKMG
;
A
#
# COMPACT_ATOMS: atom_id res chain seq x y z
N MET A 1 -8.58 -12.98 -5.45
CA MET A 1 -8.14 -11.87 -4.58
C MET A 1 -6.65 -11.67 -4.74
N ILE A 2 -6.22 -10.42 -4.69
CA ILE A 2 -4.81 -10.09 -4.89
C ILE A 2 -3.92 -10.78 -3.86
N ALA A 3 -4.34 -10.75 -2.60
CA ALA A 3 -3.56 -11.37 -1.52
C ALA A 3 -3.46 -12.88 -1.65
N GLU A 4 -4.29 -13.49 -2.48
CA GLU A 4 -4.26 -14.93 -2.73
C GLU A 4 -3.43 -15.29 -3.95
N GLY A 5 -2.85 -14.30 -4.61
CA GLY A 5 -2.01 -14.54 -5.77
C GLY A 5 -2.75 -14.90 -7.03
N LYS A 6 -4.07 -14.69 -7.07
CA LYS A 6 -4.90 -15.03 -8.23
C LYS A 6 -4.84 -13.98 -9.33
N ILE A 7 -4.47 -12.77 -9.00
CA ILE A 7 -4.36 -11.68 -9.97
C ILE A 7 -2.88 -11.49 -10.29
N PRO A 8 -2.49 -11.55 -11.57
CA PRO A 8 -1.09 -11.32 -11.93
C PRO A 8 -0.65 -9.95 -11.45
N SER A 9 0.45 -9.91 -10.76
CA SER A 9 1.01 -8.67 -10.25
C SER A 9 2.51 -8.81 -10.11
N THR A 10 3.23 -7.69 -10.22
CA THR A 10 4.66 -7.67 -10.06
C THR A 10 4.96 -7.39 -8.60
N LYS A 11 5.44 -8.40 -7.90
CA LYS A 11 5.82 -8.26 -6.49
C LYS A 11 7.06 -7.39 -6.36
N VAL A 12 7.02 -6.47 -5.40
CA VAL A 12 8.14 -5.60 -5.07
C VAL A 12 8.78 -6.04 -3.77
N TYR A 13 7.98 -6.54 -2.84
CA TYR A 13 8.43 -6.93 -1.51
C TYR A 13 7.44 -7.91 -0.91
N GLU A 14 7.93 -8.86 -0.16
CA GLU A 14 7.08 -9.80 0.56
C GLU A 14 7.82 -10.33 1.79
N ASP A 15 7.09 -10.42 2.90
CA ASP A 15 7.55 -11.13 4.09
C ASP A 15 6.38 -11.90 4.67
N ASP A 16 6.52 -12.41 5.90
CA ASP A 16 5.48 -13.26 6.51
C ASP A 16 4.16 -12.51 6.72
N SER A 17 4.18 -11.21 6.82
CA SER A 17 3.01 -10.39 7.20
C SER A 17 2.56 -9.42 6.14
N VAL A 18 3.43 -9.05 5.20
CA VAL A 18 3.21 -7.95 4.26
C VAL A 18 3.53 -8.38 2.84
N LEU A 19 2.71 -7.92 1.91
CA LEU A 19 2.93 -8.10 0.48
C LEU A 19 2.87 -6.74 -0.20
N ALA A 20 3.81 -6.44 -1.07
CA ALA A 20 3.80 -5.22 -1.87
C ALA A 20 3.96 -5.58 -3.35
N PHE A 21 3.15 -4.95 -4.19
CA PHE A 21 3.14 -5.21 -5.62
C PHE A 21 2.78 -3.94 -6.38
N ARG A 22 3.21 -3.87 -7.64
CA ARG A 22 2.92 -2.70 -8.47
C ARG A 22 1.45 -2.69 -8.86
N ASP A 23 0.86 -1.47 -8.84
CA ASP A 23 -0.51 -1.30 -9.28
C ASP A 23 -0.60 -1.53 -10.78
N ILE A 24 -1.62 -2.25 -11.23
CA ILE A 24 -1.83 -2.52 -12.66
C ILE A 24 -2.38 -1.29 -13.39
N ASN A 25 -2.84 -0.28 -12.64
CA ASN A 25 -3.37 0.96 -13.20
C ASN A 25 -2.71 2.15 -12.48
N PRO A 26 -1.40 2.36 -12.71
CA PRO A 26 -0.63 3.31 -11.90
C PRO A 26 -1.06 4.76 -12.12
N GLN A 27 -1.04 5.53 -11.04
CA GLN A 27 -1.39 6.95 -11.03
C GLN A 27 -0.13 7.82 -11.00
N ALA A 28 1.06 7.22 -11.04
CA ALA A 28 2.34 7.92 -11.02
C ALA A 28 3.38 6.98 -11.63
N PRO A 29 4.58 7.48 -11.99
CA PRO A 29 5.64 6.59 -12.51
C PRO A 29 5.94 5.42 -11.58
N VAL A 30 5.85 5.63 -10.26
CA VAL A 30 5.92 4.54 -9.29
C VAL A 30 4.61 4.53 -8.51
N HIS A 31 3.94 3.41 -8.50
CA HIS A 31 2.70 3.24 -7.74
C HIS A 31 2.64 1.80 -7.27
N VAL A 32 2.91 1.60 -5.98
CA VAL A 32 2.96 0.28 -5.35
C VAL A 32 1.86 0.19 -4.30
N LEU A 33 1.22 -0.96 -4.22
CA LEU A 33 0.25 -1.25 -3.17
C LEU A 33 0.93 -2.11 -2.11
N VAL A 34 0.80 -1.71 -0.85
CA VAL A 34 1.34 -2.45 0.29
C VAL A 34 0.17 -2.90 1.14
N ILE A 35 0.06 -4.21 1.34
CA ILE A 35 -1.08 -4.79 2.05
C ILE A 35 -0.60 -5.73 3.14
N PRO A 36 -1.38 -5.87 4.23
CA PRO A 36 -1.15 -6.96 5.17
C PRO A 36 -1.68 -8.27 4.57
N LYS A 37 -1.02 -9.38 4.86
CA LYS A 37 -1.52 -10.69 4.42
C LYS A 37 -2.77 -11.09 5.19
N ALA A 38 -2.89 -10.65 6.44
CA ALA A 38 -4.10 -10.83 7.22
C ALA A 38 -5.19 -9.91 6.67
N HIS A 39 -6.44 -10.39 6.67
CA HIS A 39 -7.54 -9.59 6.15
C HIS A 39 -7.99 -8.53 7.16
N VAL A 40 -7.94 -7.27 6.76
CA VAL A 40 -8.50 -6.13 7.49
C VAL A 40 -9.16 -5.24 6.44
N ALA A 41 -10.41 -4.86 6.66
CA ALA A 41 -11.15 -4.13 5.64
C ALA A 41 -10.57 -2.74 5.37
N SER A 42 -10.20 -2.01 6.43
CA SER A 42 -9.64 -0.66 6.30
C SER A 42 -9.00 -0.26 7.62
N CYS A 43 -8.42 0.94 7.67
CA CYS A 43 -7.80 1.41 8.90
C CYS A 43 -8.82 1.63 10.01
N ASP A 44 -10.10 1.74 9.72
CA ASP A 44 -11.16 1.81 10.75
C ASP A 44 -11.22 0.56 11.62
N GLU A 45 -10.69 -0.56 11.10
CA GLU A 45 -10.71 -1.84 11.81
C GLU A 45 -9.46 -2.04 12.68
N ILE A 46 -8.55 -1.08 12.70
CA ILE A 46 -7.32 -1.19 13.48
C ILE A 46 -7.59 -0.86 14.93
N THR A 47 -7.13 -1.73 15.83
CA THR A 47 -7.28 -1.58 17.28
C THR A 47 -5.92 -1.85 17.94
N ALA A 48 -5.85 -1.69 19.25
CA ALA A 48 -4.63 -2.02 19.97
C ALA A 48 -4.22 -3.49 19.81
N GLU A 49 -5.20 -4.35 19.50
CA GLU A 49 -4.95 -5.79 19.39
C GLU A 49 -4.36 -6.19 18.04
N ASN A 50 -4.59 -5.40 16.97
CA ASN A 50 -4.08 -5.74 15.64
C ASN A 50 -3.19 -4.65 15.05
N SER A 51 -2.84 -3.62 15.81
CA SER A 51 -2.01 -2.52 15.30
C SER A 51 -0.62 -2.96 14.84
N ASP A 52 -0.17 -4.16 15.23
CA ASP A 52 1.07 -4.74 14.72
C ASP A 52 1.06 -4.87 13.20
N LEU A 53 -0.11 -5.06 12.60
CA LEU A 53 -0.23 -5.12 11.15
C LEU A 53 0.24 -3.82 10.52
N VAL A 54 -0.19 -2.68 11.09
CA VAL A 54 0.20 -1.35 10.59
C VAL A 54 1.68 -1.11 10.84
N LYS A 55 2.19 -1.51 12.01
CA LYS A 55 3.60 -1.40 12.32
C LYS A 55 4.43 -2.11 11.24
N LYS A 56 4.06 -3.32 10.90
CA LYS A 56 4.81 -4.09 9.89
C LYS A 56 4.71 -3.48 8.51
N ILE A 57 3.55 -2.92 8.16
CA ILE A 57 3.37 -2.21 6.89
C ILE A 57 4.32 -1.00 6.84
N PHE A 58 4.37 -0.22 7.92
CA PHE A 58 5.20 0.98 7.95
C PHE A 58 6.69 0.65 8.02
N GLU A 59 7.05 -0.52 8.52
CA GLU A 59 8.42 -0.99 8.44
C GLU A 59 8.79 -1.44 7.03
N ALA A 60 7.82 -1.94 6.27
CA ALA A 60 8.04 -2.38 4.90
C ALA A 60 8.10 -1.22 3.90
N ILE A 61 7.35 -0.14 4.14
CA ILE A 61 7.25 0.98 3.21
C ILE A 61 8.62 1.56 2.82
N PRO A 62 9.54 1.86 3.75
CA PRO A 62 10.86 2.36 3.35
C PRO A 62 11.64 1.36 2.49
N LYS A 63 11.46 0.07 2.73
CA LYS A 63 12.11 -0.97 1.94
C LYS A 63 11.56 -1.01 0.53
N VAL A 64 10.25 -0.85 0.39
CA VAL A 64 9.57 -0.76 -0.90
C VAL A 64 10.06 0.48 -1.66
N ALA A 65 10.11 1.62 -0.99
CA ALA A 65 10.57 2.88 -1.59
C ALA A 65 12.01 2.73 -2.09
N ALA A 66 12.88 2.11 -1.29
CA ALA A 66 14.26 1.90 -1.70
C ALA A 66 14.36 0.98 -2.91
N ALA A 67 13.56 -0.09 -2.92
CA ALA A 67 13.54 -1.04 -4.04
C ALA A 67 13.07 -0.38 -5.34
N GLU A 68 12.19 0.60 -5.25
CA GLU A 68 11.66 1.32 -6.42
C GLU A 68 12.45 2.59 -6.74
N GLY A 69 13.53 2.87 -6.01
CA GLY A 69 14.38 4.01 -6.31
C GLY A 69 13.79 5.36 -5.93
N LEU A 70 12.88 5.40 -4.97
CA LEU A 70 12.24 6.65 -4.55
C LEU A 70 13.14 7.40 -3.57
N THR A 71 14.23 7.98 -4.09
CA THR A 71 15.23 8.63 -3.25
C THR A 71 14.91 10.09 -2.92
N ASN A 72 13.91 10.66 -3.58
CA ASN A 72 13.55 12.08 -3.41
C ASN A 72 12.17 12.25 -2.78
N GLY A 73 11.71 11.24 -2.04
CA GLY A 73 10.43 11.30 -1.35
C GLY A 73 9.31 10.60 -2.10
N TYR A 74 8.21 10.44 -1.42
CA TYR A 74 7.04 9.75 -1.97
C TYR A 74 5.83 10.06 -1.08
N ARG A 75 4.67 9.64 -1.55
CA ARG A 75 3.41 9.84 -0.81
C ARG A 75 2.81 8.50 -0.44
N VAL A 76 2.27 8.42 0.77
CA VAL A 76 1.58 7.21 1.25
C VAL A 76 0.12 7.56 1.48
N ILE A 77 -0.79 6.78 0.89
CA ILE A 77 -2.24 7.03 0.96
C ILE A 77 -2.94 5.73 1.31
N THR A 78 -3.90 5.79 2.25
CA THR A 78 -4.84 4.70 2.46
C THR A 78 -6.25 5.28 2.42
N ASN A 79 -7.19 4.53 1.84
CA ASN A 79 -8.57 4.98 1.67
C ASN A 79 -9.49 4.19 2.58
N VAL A 80 -10.50 4.87 3.13
CA VAL A 80 -11.46 4.27 4.04
C VAL A 80 -12.85 4.63 3.58
N GLY A 81 -13.69 3.63 3.34
CA GLY A 81 -15.11 3.81 3.08
C GLY A 81 -15.43 4.54 1.80
N GLU A 82 -16.69 4.90 1.67
CA GLU A 82 -17.21 5.52 0.45
C GLU A 82 -16.61 6.90 0.19
N ASP A 83 -16.58 7.75 1.21
CA ASP A 83 -16.04 9.11 1.05
C ASP A 83 -14.55 9.11 0.75
N GLY A 84 -13.83 8.06 1.14
CA GLY A 84 -12.41 7.91 0.82
C GLY A 84 -12.17 7.18 -0.49
N CYS A 85 -13.24 6.85 -1.23
CA CYS A 85 -13.16 6.13 -2.51
C CYS A 85 -12.49 4.75 -2.38
N GLN A 86 -12.73 4.07 -1.25
CA GLN A 86 -12.21 2.72 -1.08
C GLN A 86 -13.00 1.74 -1.95
N SER A 87 -12.37 1.21 -2.98
CA SER A 87 -13.01 0.29 -3.91
C SER A 87 -12.81 -1.18 -3.54
N VAL A 88 -11.74 -1.48 -2.82
CA VAL A 88 -11.42 -2.85 -2.41
C VAL A 88 -11.45 -2.93 -0.88
N LYS A 89 -12.22 -3.89 -0.35
CA LYS A 89 -12.43 -4.04 1.10
C LYS A 89 -11.32 -4.89 1.75
N HIS A 90 -10.08 -4.53 1.44
CA HIS A 90 -8.88 -5.08 2.08
C HIS A 90 -7.93 -3.89 2.23
N MET A 91 -7.54 -3.60 3.46
CA MET A 91 -6.70 -2.43 3.75
C MET A 91 -5.46 -2.44 2.88
N HIS A 92 -5.22 -1.33 2.20
CA HIS A 92 -4.02 -1.20 1.38
C HIS A 92 -3.50 0.23 1.44
N PHE A 93 -2.19 0.34 1.29
CA PHE A 93 -1.51 1.63 1.30
C PHE A 93 -0.87 1.83 -0.05
N HIS A 94 -1.20 2.96 -0.70
CA HIS A 94 -0.57 3.34 -1.95
C HIS A 94 0.74 4.04 -1.64
N VAL A 95 1.82 3.60 -2.30
CA VAL A 95 3.10 4.30 -2.25
C VAL A 95 3.32 4.86 -3.66
N VAL A 96 3.25 6.17 -3.79
CA VAL A 96 3.31 6.83 -5.10
C VAL A 96 4.45 7.82 -5.15
N GLY A 97 5.15 7.87 -6.27
CA GLY A 97 6.30 8.74 -6.44
C GLY A 97 6.91 8.62 -7.82
N GLY A 98 8.20 8.94 -7.91
CA GLY A 98 8.91 8.93 -9.19
C GLY A 98 8.80 10.24 -9.94
N CYS A 99 8.02 11.19 -9.42
CA CYS A 99 7.91 12.55 -9.94
C CYS A 99 7.37 13.43 -8.82
N LYS A 100 7.39 14.73 -9.02
CA LYS A 100 6.80 15.64 -8.05
C LYS A 100 5.28 15.55 -8.18
N LEU A 101 4.63 15.13 -7.11
CA LEU A 101 3.16 15.01 -7.09
C LEU A 101 2.54 16.37 -6.86
N ALA A 102 1.24 16.48 -7.23
CA ALA A 102 0.50 17.71 -6.97
C ALA A 102 0.36 17.94 -5.47
N GLU A 103 0.26 19.19 -5.07
CA GLU A 103 0.07 19.52 -3.66
C GLU A 103 -1.31 19.11 -3.14
N LYS A 104 -2.26 18.92 -4.04
CA LYS A 104 -3.59 18.45 -3.71
C LYS A 104 -3.50 17.05 -3.07
N MET A 105 -4.22 16.87 -1.99
CA MET A 105 -4.16 15.62 -1.24
C MET A 105 -5.16 14.59 -1.78
N GLY A 106 -4.71 13.80 -2.67
CA GLY A 106 -5.51 12.70 -3.19
C GLY A 106 -6.08 12.91 -4.59
#